data_c115e39ecfddb280ec4e870fb4505a92
#
_entry.id   c115e39ecfddb280ec4e870fb4505a92
#
_cell.length_a   1.000
_cell.length_b   1.000
_cell.length_c   1.000
_cell.angle_alpha   90.00
_cell.angle_beta   90.00
_cell.angle_gamma   90.00
#
_symmetry.space_group_name_H-M   'P 1'
#
loop_
_entity.id
_entity.type
_entity.pdbx_description
1 polymer ?
#
loop_
_entity_poly.entity_id
_entity_poly.type
_entity_poly.pdbx_seq_one_letter_code
_entity_poly.pdbx_strand_id
1 'polypeptide(L)'
;MANAADFRRIALSFEGAGEYPHFDRRAFKARVTFATLAPDELSANIKFAPEEQVPKCAVAPDAFAALENAWGRRGWTCATLAALSEAELKAALEMAWRHAAPKAKPRRL
;
A
#
# COMPACT_ATOMS: atom_id res chain seq x y z
N MET A 1 -9.13 -2.48 -14.60
CA MET A 1 -7.72 -2.74 -14.26
C MET A 1 -7.07 -1.45 -13.80
N ALA A 2 -6.49 -1.47 -12.62
CA ALA A 2 -5.79 -0.29 -12.11
C ALA A 2 -4.42 -0.14 -12.79
N ASN A 3 -3.89 1.08 -12.73
CA ASN A 3 -2.56 1.38 -13.27
C ASN A 3 -1.81 2.33 -12.33
N ALA A 4 -0.59 2.71 -12.71
CA ALA A 4 0.24 3.56 -11.86
C ALA A 4 -0.36 4.95 -11.62
N ALA A 5 -1.05 5.51 -12.62
CA ALA A 5 -1.70 6.81 -12.45
C ALA A 5 -2.82 6.72 -11.40
N ASP A 6 -3.60 5.64 -11.43
CA ASP A 6 -4.63 5.37 -10.42
C ASP A 6 -3.98 5.24 -9.04
N PHE A 7 -2.88 4.48 -8.97
CA PHE A 7 -2.15 4.26 -7.73
C PHE A 7 -1.71 5.60 -7.11
N ARG A 8 -1.05 6.44 -7.90
CA ARG A 8 -0.58 7.74 -7.41
C ARG A 8 -1.73 8.63 -6.93
N ARG A 9 -2.78 8.72 -7.74
CA ARG A 9 -3.94 9.55 -7.42
C ARG A 9 -4.58 9.10 -6.11
N ILE A 10 -4.78 7.80 -5.94
CA ILE A 10 -5.42 7.26 -4.76
C ILE A 10 -4.50 7.43 -3.54
N ALA A 11 -3.23 7.03 -3.65
CA ALA A 11 -2.29 7.11 -2.54
C ALA A 11 -2.13 8.54 -2.04
N LEU A 12 -2.10 9.51 -2.95
CA LEU A 12 -1.92 10.92 -2.59
C LEU A 12 -3.21 11.57 -2.11
N SER A 13 -4.36 10.92 -2.27
CA SER A 13 -5.65 11.44 -1.78
C SER A 13 -5.82 11.32 -0.28
N PHE A 14 -5.04 10.46 0.38
CA PHE A 14 -5.16 10.25 1.82
C PHE A 14 -4.50 11.38 2.60
N GLU A 15 -5.07 11.71 3.75
CA GLU A 15 -4.57 12.80 4.58
C GLU A 15 -3.11 12.57 4.98
N GLY A 16 -2.28 13.58 4.79
CA GLY A 16 -0.87 13.57 5.16
C GLY A 16 0.03 12.78 4.22
N ALA A 17 -0.52 12.21 3.13
CA ALA A 17 0.27 11.39 2.21
C ALA A 17 1.08 12.27 1.25
N GLY A 18 2.33 11.85 1.00
CA GLY A 18 3.20 12.47 0.01
C GLY A 18 4.03 11.42 -0.71
N GLU A 19 4.58 11.79 -1.85
CA GLU A 19 5.41 10.92 -2.68
C GLU A 19 6.87 11.36 -2.56
N TYR A 20 7.77 10.39 -2.37
CA TYR A 20 9.18 10.64 -2.13
C TYR A 20 10.04 9.62 -2.88
N PRO A 21 11.27 9.99 -3.30
CA PRO A 21 12.19 9.01 -3.88
C PRO A 21 12.65 8.01 -2.82
N HIS A 22 12.80 6.74 -3.24
CA HIS A 22 13.27 5.66 -2.38
C HIS A 22 14.05 4.66 -3.23
N PHE A 23 15.36 4.90 -3.38
CA PHE A 23 16.22 4.15 -4.31
C PHE A 23 15.64 4.25 -5.73
N ASP A 24 15.37 3.12 -6.40
CA ASP A 24 14.76 3.09 -7.73
C ASP A 24 13.23 3.12 -7.70
N ARG A 25 12.63 3.21 -6.51
CA ARG A 25 11.17 3.19 -6.32
C ARG A 25 10.66 4.56 -5.88
N ARG A 26 9.33 4.71 -5.93
CA ARG A 26 8.67 5.89 -5.36
C ARG A 26 7.96 5.46 -4.08
N ALA A 27 8.27 6.11 -2.97
CA ALA A 27 7.64 5.82 -1.68
C ALA A 27 6.47 6.77 -1.42
N PHE A 28 5.41 6.23 -0.85
CA PHE A 28 4.25 7.00 -0.44
C PHE A 28 4.14 6.89 1.09
N LYS A 29 4.22 8.02 1.74
CA LYS A 29 4.26 8.07 3.21
C LYS A 29 3.31 9.12 3.75
N ALA A 30 2.75 8.79 4.90
CA ALA A 30 2.08 9.73 5.80
C ALA A 30 3.03 9.96 6.99
N ARG A 31 2.74 9.42 8.16
CA ARG A 31 3.72 9.42 9.25
C ARG A 31 4.90 8.51 8.93
N VAL A 32 4.63 7.36 8.34
CA VAL A 32 5.63 6.40 7.85
C VAL A 32 5.25 5.94 6.46
N THR A 33 6.16 5.25 5.77
CA THR A 33 5.89 4.71 4.43
C THR A 33 4.83 3.62 4.52
N PHE A 34 3.80 3.71 3.68
CA PHE A 34 2.74 2.68 3.61
C PHE A 34 2.70 1.95 2.28
N ALA A 35 3.37 2.46 1.24
CA ALA A 35 3.43 1.80 -0.06
C ALA A 35 4.61 2.32 -0.86
N THR A 36 5.11 1.50 -1.80
CA THR A 36 6.11 1.94 -2.77
C THR A 36 5.71 1.44 -4.14
N LEU A 37 5.91 2.28 -5.17
CA LEU A 37 5.62 1.94 -6.55
C LEU A 37 6.91 1.47 -7.23
N ALA A 38 6.85 0.35 -7.96
CA ALA A 38 7.99 -0.22 -8.66
C ALA A 38 8.45 0.67 -9.82
N PRO A 39 9.73 0.56 -10.24
CA PRO A 39 10.24 1.38 -11.36
C PRO A 39 9.51 1.14 -12.67
N ASP A 40 9.05 -0.08 -12.94
CA ASP A 40 8.29 -0.41 -14.14
C ASP A 40 6.82 0.01 -14.06
N GLU A 41 6.37 0.46 -12.89
CA GLU A 41 5.01 0.93 -12.65
C GLU A 41 3.93 -0.15 -12.84
N LEU A 42 4.31 -1.43 -12.85
CA LEU A 42 3.36 -2.53 -13.00
C LEU A 42 2.93 -3.14 -11.67
N SER A 43 3.71 -2.92 -10.63
CA SER A 43 3.42 -3.44 -9.30
C SER A 43 3.78 -2.44 -8.22
N ALA A 44 3.27 -2.67 -7.03
CA ALA A 44 3.56 -1.86 -5.86
C ALA A 44 3.71 -2.76 -4.64
N ASN A 45 4.50 -2.34 -3.67
CA ASN A 45 4.54 -2.99 -2.38
C ASN A 45 3.66 -2.18 -1.42
N ILE A 46 2.77 -2.87 -0.72
CA ILE A 46 1.80 -2.25 0.18
C ILE A 46 1.98 -2.86 1.57
N LYS A 47 2.04 -2.01 2.59
CA LYS A 47 2.29 -2.45 3.96
C LYS A 47 0.97 -2.74 4.67
N PHE A 48 0.62 -4.02 4.79
CA PHE A 48 -0.49 -4.46 5.63
C PHE A 48 0.01 -4.86 7.01
N ALA A 49 -0.89 -5.05 7.96
CA ALA A 49 -0.58 -5.82 9.14
C ALA A 49 -0.50 -7.30 8.72
N PRO A 50 0.33 -8.13 9.39
CA PRO A 50 0.43 -9.55 9.02
C PRO A 50 -0.92 -10.28 8.99
N GLU A 51 -1.81 -9.98 9.95
CA GLU A 51 -3.14 -10.58 10.01
C GLU A 51 -4.07 -10.09 8.88
N GLU A 52 -3.76 -8.96 8.24
CA GLU A 52 -4.48 -8.49 7.06
C GLU A 52 -3.92 -9.10 5.78
N GLN A 53 -2.61 -9.30 5.76
CA GLN A 53 -1.89 -9.85 4.59
C GLN A 53 -2.40 -11.25 4.25
N VAL A 54 -2.57 -12.10 5.25
CA VAL A 54 -2.93 -13.50 5.04
C VAL A 54 -4.26 -13.63 4.27
N PRO A 55 -5.37 -13.02 4.71
CA PRO A 55 -6.62 -13.14 3.96
C PRO A 55 -6.57 -12.47 2.58
N LYS A 56 -5.86 -11.35 2.44
CA LYS A 56 -5.74 -10.70 1.14
C LYS A 56 -5.04 -11.58 0.12
N CYS A 57 -3.96 -12.23 0.50
CA CYS A 57 -3.23 -13.15 -0.38
C CYS A 57 -4.04 -14.40 -0.67
N ALA A 58 -4.83 -14.89 0.28
CA ALA A 58 -5.65 -16.08 0.11
C ALA A 58 -6.83 -15.83 -0.84
N VAL A 59 -7.47 -14.65 -0.72
CA VAL A 59 -8.65 -14.32 -1.53
C VAL A 59 -8.28 -13.93 -2.95
N ALA A 60 -7.16 -13.21 -3.12
CA ALA A 60 -6.75 -12.69 -4.43
C ALA A 60 -5.26 -12.99 -4.69
N PRO A 61 -4.89 -14.27 -4.86
CA PRO A 61 -3.47 -14.63 -5.03
C PRO A 61 -2.85 -14.11 -6.33
N ASP A 62 -3.66 -13.79 -7.33
CA ASP A 62 -3.17 -13.18 -8.57
C ASP A 62 -2.83 -11.70 -8.39
N ALA A 63 -3.41 -11.08 -7.39
CA ALA A 63 -3.22 -9.65 -7.14
C ALA A 63 -2.23 -9.38 -6.00
N PHE A 64 -2.21 -10.21 -4.97
CA PHE A 64 -1.40 -9.99 -3.78
C PHE A 64 -0.53 -11.18 -3.44
N ALA A 65 0.76 -10.94 -3.20
CA ALA A 65 1.71 -11.95 -2.75
C ALA A 65 2.63 -11.34 -1.70
N ALA A 66 2.79 -12.03 -0.57
CA ALA A 66 3.72 -11.59 0.46
C ALA A 66 5.15 -11.55 -0.10
N LEU A 67 5.93 -10.55 0.27
CA LEU A 67 7.34 -10.52 -0.10
C LEU A 67 8.06 -11.70 0.56
N GLU A 68 8.98 -12.32 -0.18
CA GLU A 68 9.70 -13.52 0.27
C GLU A 68 10.95 -13.15 1.05
N ASN A 69 10.79 -12.33 2.10
CA ASN A 69 11.90 -11.87 2.92
C ASN A 69 11.36 -11.40 4.27
N ALA A 70 12.25 -10.81 5.09
CA ALA A 70 11.86 -10.31 6.41
C ALA A 70 10.78 -9.23 6.33
N TRP A 71 10.77 -8.43 5.26
CA TRP A 71 9.74 -7.40 5.07
C TRP A 71 8.37 -8.03 4.87
N GLY A 72 8.29 -9.14 4.12
CA GLY A 72 7.04 -9.88 3.93
C GLY A 72 6.46 -10.36 5.24
N ARG A 73 7.31 -10.82 6.15
CA ARG A 73 6.86 -11.26 7.49
C ARG A 73 6.29 -10.13 8.33
N ARG A 74 6.62 -8.89 7.99
CA ARG A 74 6.08 -7.69 8.66
C ARG A 74 4.81 -7.17 8.01
N GLY A 75 4.35 -7.82 6.93
CA GLY A 75 3.13 -7.46 6.23
C GLY A 75 3.33 -6.82 4.86
N TRP A 76 4.56 -6.58 4.42
CA TRP A 76 4.81 -6.04 3.09
C TRP A 76 4.40 -7.04 2.02
N THR A 77 3.56 -6.58 1.10
CA THR A 77 2.86 -7.41 0.12
C THR A 77 2.99 -6.79 -1.25
N CYS A 78 3.39 -7.59 -2.24
CA CYS A 78 3.44 -7.13 -3.62
C CYS A 78 2.04 -7.17 -4.21
N ALA A 79 1.62 -6.06 -4.82
CA ALA A 79 0.33 -5.95 -5.50
C ALA A 79 0.56 -5.77 -6.99
N THR A 80 -0.07 -6.62 -7.80
CA THR A 80 -0.05 -6.52 -9.26
C THR A 80 -1.20 -5.60 -9.66
N LEU A 81 -0.88 -4.40 -10.15
CA LEU A 81 -1.89 -3.36 -10.37
C LEU A 81 -2.95 -3.78 -11.37
N ALA A 82 -2.56 -4.42 -12.48
CA ALA A 82 -3.50 -4.85 -13.51
C ALA A 82 -4.49 -5.92 -13.04
N ALA A 83 -4.20 -6.59 -11.92
CA ALA A 83 -5.08 -7.60 -11.36
C ALA A 83 -6.11 -7.02 -10.38
N LEU A 84 -6.11 -5.70 -10.18
CA LEU A 84 -6.98 -5.01 -9.23
C LEU A 84 -7.90 -4.04 -9.96
N SER A 85 -9.12 -3.92 -9.48
CA SER A 85 -9.97 -2.80 -9.84
C SER A 85 -9.51 -1.57 -9.07
N GLU A 86 -9.95 -0.39 -9.52
CA GLU A 86 -9.64 0.86 -8.82
C GLU A 86 -10.19 0.82 -7.39
N ALA A 87 -11.38 0.27 -7.19
CA ALA A 87 -11.99 0.15 -5.87
C ALA A 87 -11.20 -0.79 -4.96
N GLU A 88 -10.72 -1.91 -5.50
CA GLU A 88 -9.89 -2.86 -4.75
C GLU A 88 -8.55 -2.25 -4.36
N LEU A 89 -7.94 -1.50 -5.29
CA LEU A 89 -6.69 -0.79 -5.01
C LEU A 89 -6.88 0.26 -3.93
N LYS A 90 -7.97 1.03 -4.01
CA LYS A 90 -8.28 2.03 -2.99
C LYS A 90 -8.45 1.40 -1.62
N ALA A 91 -9.18 0.30 -1.52
CA ALA A 91 -9.40 -0.40 -0.26
C ALA A 91 -8.07 -0.88 0.34
N ALA A 92 -7.19 -1.44 -0.49
CA ALA A 92 -5.88 -1.92 -0.05
C ALA A 92 -4.99 -0.77 0.45
N LEU A 93 -4.92 0.31 -0.33
CA LEU A 93 -4.10 1.46 0.04
C LEU A 93 -4.63 2.16 1.29
N GLU A 94 -5.93 2.27 1.44
CA GLU A 94 -6.54 2.87 2.63
C GLU A 94 -6.24 2.04 3.88
N MET A 95 -6.30 0.72 3.76
CA MET A 95 -5.96 -0.18 4.87
C MET A 95 -4.52 0.04 5.34
N ALA A 96 -3.59 0.14 4.39
CA ALA A 96 -2.18 0.39 4.70
C ALA A 96 -1.98 1.80 5.26
N TRP A 97 -2.65 2.80 4.68
CA TRP A 97 -2.56 4.18 5.14
C TRP A 97 -3.03 4.33 6.58
N ARG A 98 -4.06 3.60 7.00
CA ARG A 98 -4.57 3.68 8.37
C ARG A 98 -3.50 3.36 9.42
N HIS A 99 -2.56 2.46 9.11
CA HIS A 99 -1.45 2.15 9.99
C HIS A 99 -0.36 3.23 9.97
N ALA A 100 -0.30 4.00 8.89
CA ALA A 100 0.72 5.03 8.67
C ALA A 100 0.19 6.44 8.90
N ALA A 101 -1.11 6.61 9.11
CA ALA A 101 -1.72 7.91 9.27
C ALA A 101 -1.23 8.60 10.55
N PRO A 102 -1.21 9.95 10.58
CA PRO A 102 -0.93 10.66 11.81
C PRO A 102 -1.92 10.23 12.89
N LYS A 103 -1.40 10.00 14.10
CA LYS A 103 -2.28 9.65 15.21
C LYS A 103 -3.20 10.83 15.51
N ALA A 104 -4.49 10.52 15.63
CA ALA A 104 -5.45 11.51 16.09
C ALA A 104 -5.04 11.98 17.48
N LYS A 105 -5.11 13.29 17.72
CA LYS A 105 -4.89 13.82 19.06
C LYS A 105 -5.98 13.28 19.99
N PRO A 106 -5.62 12.88 21.23
CA PRO A 106 -6.65 12.43 22.17
C PRO A 106 -7.68 13.54 22.35
N ARG A 107 -8.94 13.15 22.33
CA ARG A 107 -10.00 14.09 22.64
C ARG A 107 -9.88 14.49 24.09
N ARG A 108 -9.87 15.78 24.31
CA ARG A 108 -10.03 16.31 25.66
C ARG A 108 -11.52 16.33 26.00
N LEU A 109 -11.82 15.74 27.09
CA LEU A 109 -13.18 15.78 27.63
C LEU A 109 -13.25 16.82 28.74
#